data_c239fd5299e5d59252c163567a2b6987
#
_entry.id   c239fd5299e5d59252c163567a2b6987
#
_cell.length_a   1.000
_cell.length_b   1.000
_cell.length_c   1.000
_cell.angle_alpha   90.00
_cell.angle_beta   90.00
_cell.angle_gamma   90.00
#
_symmetry.space_group_name_H-M   'P 1'
#
loop_
_entity.id
_entity.type
_entity.pdbx_description
1 polymer ?
#
loop_
_entity_poly.entity_id
_entity_poly.type
_entity_poly.pdbx_seq_one_letter_code
_entity_poly.pdbx_strand_id
1 'polypeptide(L)'
;MISSAYVHVPFCASICAYCDFTRWRYRPQLCARWLCRLREEASAKLKEPLKTLYIGGGTPSALDRDQLEQLLEIFDPYRAQLEEYTMEANPESLSAEKIAIIRRHGVNRISLGVQSFDPALLQRMKRGHDAAMVSRCVRDLIEAGIINISADLIYGLPDQDMEKWKADLHQVLQLPFQHLSLYSLTVEEHSLFGVQGVKQASDELEYAMYAYAIDELKKHGFTQYEIANFAKAGARSKHNQVYWRYENFHGIGCGASGKEDWGRYDNTRSLQEYLERGPCAQEIALDAQEQMFEALMMGLRLREGISLQQFEARFHARIEERFPTAM
;
A
#
# COMPACT_ATOMS: atom_id res chain seq x y z
N MET A 1 -10.94 20.76 0.49
CA MET A 1 -10.11 20.44 -0.70
C MET A 1 -9.39 19.13 -0.44
N ILE A 2 -9.50 18.15 -1.34
CA ILE A 2 -8.86 16.83 -1.20
C ILE A 2 -7.49 16.89 -1.90
N SER A 3 -6.42 16.68 -1.14
CA SER A 3 -5.04 16.80 -1.61
C SER A 3 -4.29 15.47 -1.66
N SER A 4 -4.98 14.35 -1.56
CA SER A 4 -4.40 13.02 -1.56
C SER A 4 -5.15 12.11 -2.53
N ALA A 5 -4.43 11.25 -3.25
CA ALA A 5 -5.03 10.28 -4.17
C ALA A 5 -4.34 8.92 -4.10
N TYR A 6 -5.16 7.87 -4.08
CA TYR A 6 -4.75 6.48 -4.30
C TYR A 6 -5.16 6.03 -5.70
N VAL A 7 -4.25 5.42 -6.42
CA VAL A 7 -4.48 4.90 -7.78
C VAL A 7 -4.32 3.39 -7.76
N HIS A 8 -5.38 2.67 -8.09
CA HIS A 8 -5.34 1.21 -8.16
C HIS A 8 -5.00 0.72 -9.57
N VAL A 9 -3.83 0.11 -9.71
CA VAL A 9 -3.39 -0.55 -10.94
C VAL A 9 -3.78 -2.03 -10.86
N PRO A 10 -4.76 -2.50 -11.64
CA PRO A 10 -5.31 -3.84 -11.44
C PRO A 10 -4.53 -4.94 -12.18
N PHE A 11 -3.24 -4.75 -12.45
CA PHE A 11 -2.44 -5.70 -13.24
C PHE A 11 -1.23 -6.23 -12.51
N CYS A 12 -0.99 -7.55 -12.66
CA CYS A 12 0.17 -8.24 -12.13
C CYS A 12 0.80 -9.12 -13.22
N ALA A 13 2.12 -9.26 -13.22
CA ALA A 13 2.82 -10.22 -14.09
C ALA A 13 2.45 -11.67 -13.71
N SER A 14 2.39 -11.96 -12.40
CA SER A 14 1.91 -13.22 -11.84
C SER A 14 0.98 -12.94 -10.65
N ILE A 15 0.07 -13.86 -10.35
CA ILE A 15 -0.84 -13.74 -9.20
C ILE A 15 -0.25 -14.52 -8.04
N CYS A 16 0.05 -13.83 -6.94
CA CYS A 16 0.57 -14.43 -5.72
C CYS A 16 -0.47 -15.32 -5.03
N ALA A 17 -0.01 -16.38 -4.34
CA ALA A 17 -0.89 -17.37 -3.75
C ALA A 17 -1.75 -16.84 -2.59
N TYR A 18 -1.29 -15.81 -1.89
CA TYR A 18 -1.97 -15.18 -0.74
C TYR A 18 -2.88 -14.01 -1.13
N CYS A 19 -2.76 -13.48 -2.35
CA CYS A 19 -3.35 -12.19 -2.71
C CYS A 19 -4.86 -12.26 -2.96
N ASP A 20 -5.59 -11.30 -2.40
CA ASP A 20 -7.04 -11.10 -2.56
C ASP A 20 -7.41 -9.75 -3.20
N PHE A 21 -6.44 -8.93 -3.56
CA PHE A 21 -6.71 -7.64 -4.17
C PHE A 21 -7.38 -7.76 -5.54
N THR A 22 -8.09 -6.70 -5.94
CA THR A 22 -8.65 -6.57 -7.29
C THR A 22 -7.50 -6.57 -8.32
N ARG A 23 -7.31 -7.69 -9.03
CA ARG A 23 -6.17 -7.90 -9.93
C ARG A 23 -6.47 -8.84 -11.07
N TRP A 24 -5.78 -8.61 -12.19
CA TRP A 24 -5.75 -9.48 -13.38
C TRP A 24 -4.33 -9.70 -13.84
N ARG A 25 -4.12 -10.79 -14.58
CA ARG A 25 -2.86 -10.95 -15.30
C ARG A 25 -2.69 -9.81 -16.30
N TYR A 26 -1.50 -9.21 -16.30
CA TYR A 26 -1.15 -8.16 -17.23
C TYR A 26 -1.31 -8.62 -18.68
N ARG A 27 -2.03 -7.82 -19.46
CA ARG A 27 -2.22 -7.96 -20.91
C ARG A 27 -2.16 -6.56 -21.52
N PRO A 28 -1.21 -6.27 -22.44
CA PRO A 28 -1.00 -4.91 -22.97
C PRO A 28 -2.26 -4.26 -23.51
N GLN A 29 -3.09 -5.01 -24.25
CA GLN A 29 -4.32 -4.47 -24.86
C GLN A 29 -5.37 -4.05 -23.80
N LEU A 30 -5.51 -4.82 -22.72
CA LEU A 30 -6.41 -4.47 -21.63
C LEU A 30 -5.87 -3.28 -20.84
N CYS A 31 -4.56 -3.23 -20.62
CA CYS A 31 -3.90 -2.14 -19.94
C CYS A 31 -4.05 -0.83 -20.71
N ALA A 32 -3.88 -0.84 -22.04
CA ALA A 32 -4.08 0.36 -22.86
C ALA A 32 -5.52 0.92 -22.73
N ARG A 33 -6.54 0.06 -22.78
CA ARG A 33 -7.93 0.48 -22.57
C ARG A 33 -8.16 1.03 -21.15
N TRP A 34 -7.57 0.38 -20.15
CA TRP A 34 -7.66 0.84 -18.77
C TRP A 34 -6.99 2.21 -18.57
N LEU A 35 -5.83 2.46 -19.16
CA LEU A 35 -5.14 3.76 -19.14
C LEU A 35 -6.00 4.89 -19.72
N CYS A 36 -6.73 4.62 -20.81
CA CYS A 36 -7.68 5.59 -21.37
C CYS A 36 -8.78 5.95 -20.33
N ARG A 37 -9.40 4.95 -19.72
CA ARG A 37 -10.43 5.17 -18.69
C ARG A 37 -9.88 5.84 -17.43
N LEU A 38 -8.69 5.44 -16.99
CA LEU A 38 -8.01 6.05 -15.85
C LEU A 38 -7.76 7.54 -16.08
N ARG A 39 -7.33 7.93 -17.29
CA ARG A 39 -7.11 9.35 -17.67
C ARG A 39 -8.41 10.16 -17.59
N GLU A 40 -9.51 9.61 -18.08
CA GLU A 40 -10.84 10.23 -18.01
C GLU A 40 -11.27 10.43 -16.54
N GLU A 41 -11.16 9.37 -15.72
CA GLU A 41 -11.52 9.42 -14.30
C GLU A 41 -10.63 10.41 -13.52
N ALA A 42 -9.30 10.36 -13.71
CA ALA A 42 -8.37 11.28 -13.06
C ALA A 42 -8.71 12.76 -13.41
N SER A 43 -8.97 13.06 -14.68
CA SER A 43 -9.35 14.41 -15.13
C SER A 43 -10.69 14.87 -14.55
N ALA A 44 -11.62 13.93 -14.32
CA ALA A 44 -12.93 14.24 -13.74
C ALA A 44 -12.83 14.51 -12.23
N LYS A 45 -12.03 13.73 -11.50
CA LYS A 45 -11.92 13.80 -10.03
C LYS A 45 -10.88 14.81 -9.53
N LEU A 46 -9.69 14.83 -10.14
CA LEU A 46 -8.59 15.68 -9.70
C LEU A 46 -8.72 17.07 -10.28
N LYS A 47 -8.84 18.08 -9.43
CA LYS A 47 -8.97 19.49 -9.83
C LYS A 47 -7.83 20.37 -9.36
N GLU A 48 -7.09 19.90 -8.34
CA GLU A 48 -6.05 20.66 -7.65
C GLU A 48 -4.76 19.85 -7.56
N PRO A 49 -3.61 20.49 -7.37
CA PRO A 49 -2.37 19.79 -7.09
C PRO A 49 -2.47 18.93 -5.83
N LEU A 50 -1.88 17.74 -5.91
CA LEU A 50 -1.87 16.78 -4.80
C LEU A 50 -0.67 17.01 -3.87
N LYS A 51 -0.83 16.72 -2.58
CA LYS A 51 0.27 16.59 -1.60
C LYS A 51 0.81 15.18 -1.54
N THR A 52 -0.08 14.18 -1.61
CA THR A 52 0.34 12.77 -1.66
C THR A 52 -0.35 12.05 -2.81
N LEU A 53 0.42 11.24 -3.53
CA LEU A 53 -0.06 10.34 -4.56
C LEU A 53 0.53 8.96 -4.34
N TYR A 54 -0.33 7.95 -4.27
CA TYR A 54 0.07 6.56 -4.09
C TYR A 54 -0.46 5.71 -5.25
N ILE A 55 0.43 5.11 -6.03
CA ILE A 55 0.08 4.18 -7.10
C ILE A 55 0.40 2.76 -6.65
N GLY A 56 -0.64 1.95 -6.44
CA GLY A 56 -0.52 0.61 -5.90
C GLY A 56 -1.56 -0.35 -6.46
N GLY A 57 -1.84 -1.41 -5.72
CA GLY A 57 -2.90 -2.39 -5.98
C GLY A 57 -2.41 -3.74 -6.46
N GLY A 58 -2.39 -4.00 -7.77
CA GLY A 58 -1.76 -5.17 -8.34
C GLY A 58 -0.24 -5.00 -8.30
N THR A 59 0.37 -4.58 -9.39
CA THR A 59 1.81 -4.31 -9.45
C THR A 59 2.09 -3.28 -10.53
N PRO A 60 2.18 -1.98 -10.22
CA PRO A 60 2.44 -0.94 -11.20
C PRO A 60 3.71 -1.19 -12.04
N SER A 61 4.76 -1.71 -11.41
CA SER A 61 6.01 -2.07 -12.09
C SER A 61 5.90 -3.26 -13.06
N ALA A 62 4.77 -4.00 -13.04
CA ALA A 62 4.54 -5.08 -14.02
C ALA A 62 4.14 -4.57 -15.42
N LEU A 63 3.69 -3.32 -15.54
CA LEU A 63 3.40 -2.70 -16.83
C LEU A 63 4.68 -2.67 -17.68
N ASP A 64 4.53 -2.76 -19.01
CA ASP A 64 5.67 -2.49 -19.88
C ASP A 64 6.14 -1.04 -19.75
N ARG A 65 7.29 -0.73 -20.35
CA ARG A 65 7.93 0.57 -20.22
C ARG A 65 7.03 1.72 -20.69
N ASP A 66 6.43 1.55 -21.85
CA ASP A 66 5.65 2.61 -22.50
C ASP A 66 4.33 2.86 -21.77
N GLN A 67 3.70 1.79 -21.25
CA GLN A 67 2.47 1.89 -20.47
C GLN A 67 2.71 2.40 -19.04
N LEU A 68 3.86 2.09 -18.45
CA LEU A 68 4.27 2.69 -17.19
C LEU A 68 4.46 4.21 -17.35
N GLU A 69 5.11 4.64 -18.41
CA GLU A 69 5.27 6.08 -18.70
C GLU A 69 3.92 6.76 -18.91
N GLN A 70 3.02 6.17 -19.73
CA GLN A 70 1.65 6.68 -19.94
C GLN A 70 0.85 6.76 -18.62
N LEU A 71 1.03 5.81 -17.73
CA LEU A 71 0.41 5.85 -16.40
C LEU A 71 0.87 7.08 -15.62
N LEU A 72 2.17 7.32 -15.57
CA LEU A 72 2.74 8.41 -14.80
C LEU A 72 2.41 9.80 -15.41
N GLU A 73 2.40 9.90 -16.74
CA GLU A 73 1.97 11.11 -17.47
C GLU A 73 0.56 11.59 -17.11
N ILE A 74 -0.35 10.66 -16.76
CA ILE A 74 -1.72 11.02 -16.33
C ILE A 74 -1.67 11.96 -15.11
N PHE A 75 -0.69 11.77 -14.23
CA PHE A 75 -0.60 12.49 -12.96
C PHE A 75 0.39 13.67 -12.97
N ASP A 76 1.15 13.87 -14.04
CA ASP A 76 2.08 15.01 -14.17
C ASP A 76 1.43 16.39 -13.92
N PRO A 77 0.18 16.65 -14.36
CA PRO A 77 -0.47 17.95 -14.10
C PRO A 77 -0.72 18.24 -12.61
N TYR A 78 -0.79 17.20 -11.76
CA TYR A 78 -1.17 17.32 -10.35
C TYR A 78 0.00 17.30 -9.38
N ARG A 79 1.25 17.18 -9.87
CA ARG A 79 2.44 16.93 -9.04
C ARG A 79 3.11 18.17 -8.45
N ALA A 80 2.67 19.39 -8.78
CA ALA A 80 3.37 20.62 -8.41
C ALA A 80 3.58 20.81 -6.89
N GLN A 81 2.75 20.18 -6.05
CA GLN A 81 2.82 20.26 -4.59
C GLN A 81 3.09 18.91 -3.91
N LEU A 82 3.45 17.87 -4.68
CA LEU A 82 3.67 16.53 -4.14
C LEU A 82 4.85 16.52 -3.17
N GLU A 83 4.52 16.18 -1.92
CA GLU A 83 5.48 15.89 -0.87
C GLU A 83 5.88 14.41 -0.86
N GLU A 84 4.93 13.52 -1.20
CA GLU A 84 5.14 12.08 -1.33
C GLU A 84 4.45 11.56 -2.59
N TYR A 85 5.24 10.96 -3.47
CA TYR A 85 4.77 10.22 -4.63
C TYR A 85 5.27 8.78 -4.51
N THR A 86 4.42 7.91 -3.98
CA THR A 86 4.72 6.50 -3.78
C THR A 86 4.28 5.66 -4.97
N MET A 87 5.10 4.69 -5.34
CA MET A 87 4.71 3.61 -6.25
C MET A 87 5.08 2.24 -5.65
N GLU A 88 4.17 1.29 -5.73
CA GLU A 88 4.44 -0.12 -5.42
C GLU A 88 5.22 -0.79 -6.56
N ALA A 89 6.16 -1.63 -6.19
CA ALA A 89 6.97 -2.37 -7.13
C ALA A 89 7.36 -3.76 -6.60
N ASN A 90 7.62 -4.68 -7.53
CA ASN A 90 8.24 -5.95 -7.21
C ASN A 90 9.69 -5.98 -7.75
N PRO A 91 10.63 -6.60 -7.00
CA PRO A 91 12.03 -6.67 -7.41
C PRO A 91 12.23 -7.22 -8.83
N GLU A 92 11.47 -8.25 -9.20
CA GLU A 92 11.55 -8.93 -10.48
C GLU A 92 11.00 -8.11 -11.67
N SER A 93 10.24 -7.06 -11.42
CA SER A 93 9.57 -6.29 -12.47
C SER A 93 10.10 -4.86 -12.64
N LEU A 94 11.03 -4.43 -11.79
CA LEU A 94 11.58 -3.07 -11.78
C LEU A 94 12.98 -3.04 -12.42
N SER A 95 13.05 -2.77 -13.73
CA SER A 95 14.33 -2.62 -14.46
C SER A 95 14.91 -1.20 -14.29
N ALA A 96 16.21 -1.04 -14.58
CA ALA A 96 16.88 0.26 -14.57
C ALA A 96 16.19 1.30 -15.49
N GLU A 97 15.68 0.88 -16.64
CA GLU A 97 14.91 1.75 -17.54
C GLU A 97 13.62 2.25 -16.88
N LYS A 98 12.87 1.36 -16.21
CA LYS A 98 11.67 1.73 -15.47
C LYS A 98 12.00 2.63 -14.28
N ILE A 99 13.10 2.40 -13.57
CA ILE A 99 13.59 3.27 -12.51
C ILE A 99 13.86 4.68 -13.05
N ALA A 100 14.48 4.81 -14.21
CA ALA A 100 14.71 6.12 -14.83
C ALA A 100 13.38 6.82 -15.19
N ILE A 101 12.37 6.10 -15.67
CA ILE A 101 11.04 6.64 -15.97
C ILE A 101 10.37 7.15 -14.69
N ILE A 102 10.24 6.30 -13.66
CA ILE A 102 9.56 6.69 -12.41
C ILE A 102 10.24 7.89 -11.74
N ARG A 103 11.57 7.95 -11.80
CA ARG A 103 12.34 9.08 -11.27
C ARG A 103 12.07 10.38 -12.04
N ARG A 104 12.01 10.32 -13.37
CA ARG A 104 11.70 11.48 -14.26
C ARG A 104 10.32 12.06 -13.97
N HIS A 105 9.34 11.22 -13.67
CA HIS A 105 7.98 11.64 -13.30
C HIS A 105 7.82 12.05 -11.84
N GLY A 106 8.91 12.05 -11.07
CA GLY A 106 8.92 12.58 -9.70
C GLY A 106 8.53 11.61 -8.61
N VAL A 107 8.42 10.30 -8.91
CA VAL A 107 8.26 9.28 -7.86
C VAL A 107 9.45 9.38 -6.92
N ASN A 108 9.18 9.59 -5.63
CA ASN A 108 10.21 9.82 -4.60
C ASN A 108 10.16 8.78 -3.46
N ARG A 109 9.18 7.86 -3.50
CA ARG A 109 9.08 6.74 -2.56
C ARG A 109 8.68 5.46 -3.31
N ILE A 110 9.33 4.34 -2.98
CA ILE A 110 8.98 3.00 -3.48
C ILE A 110 8.56 2.10 -2.31
N SER A 111 7.44 1.37 -2.46
CA SER A 111 7.08 0.24 -1.61
C SER A 111 7.43 -1.03 -2.36
N LEU A 112 8.45 -1.74 -1.87
CA LEU A 112 9.01 -2.90 -2.55
C LEU A 112 8.47 -4.18 -1.92
N GLY A 113 7.69 -4.95 -2.67
CA GLY A 113 7.12 -6.21 -2.24
C GLY A 113 8.17 -7.31 -2.13
N VAL A 114 8.89 -7.38 -1.02
CA VAL A 114 9.92 -8.40 -0.73
C VAL A 114 9.28 -9.67 -0.20
N GLN A 115 8.35 -9.55 0.74
CA GLN A 115 7.57 -10.58 1.42
C GLN A 115 8.40 -11.51 2.31
N SER A 116 9.48 -12.11 1.81
CA SER A 116 10.45 -12.94 2.50
C SER A 116 11.76 -13.00 1.70
N PHE A 117 12.84 -13.47 2.32
CA PHE A 117 14.10 -13.80 1.65
C PHE A 117 14.32 -15.32 1.56
N ASP A 118 13.47 -16.13 2.21
CA ASP A 118 13.54 -17.59 2.14
C ASP A 118 13.04 -18.09 0.78
N PRO A 119 13.87 -18.82 0.00
CA PRO A 119 13.48 -19.27 -1.34
C PRO A 119 12.27 -20.22 -1.35
N ALA A 120 12.09 -21.04 -0.31
CA ALA A 120 10.98 -21.98 -0.24
C ALA A 120 9.66 -21.24 0.05
N LEU A 121 9.69 -20.23 0.93
CA LEU A 121 8.53 -19.37 1.20
C LEU A 121 8.16 -18.54 -0.03
N LEU A 122 9.15 -17.96 -0.73
CA LEU A 122 8.91 -17.23 -1.98
C LEU A 122 8.28 -18.11 -3.06
N GLN A 123 8.79 -19.33 -3.24
CA GLN A 123 8.22 -20.30 -4.18
C GLN A 123 6.77 -20.66 -3.80
N ARG A 124 6.48 -20.87 -2.51
CA ARG A 124 5.14 -21.17 -2.03
C ARG A 124 4.16 -20.02 -2.29
N MET A 125 4.62 -18.79 -2.15
CA MET A 125 3.86 -17.57 -2.46
C MET A 125 3.76 -17.28 -3.97
N LYS A 126 4.42 -18.04 -4.83
CA LYS A 126 4.57 -17.77 -6.28
C LYS A 126 5.26 -16.44 -6.59
N ARG A 127 6.29 -16.10 -5.80
CA ARG A 127 7.15 -14.94 -6.04
C ARG A 127 8.33 -15.33 -6.93
N GLY A 128 8.69 -14.45 -7.87
CA GLY A 128 9.71 -14.72 -8.89
C GLY A 128 11.08 -14.10 -8.61
N HIS A 129 11.30 -13.53 -7.42
CA HIS A 129 12.56 -12.89 -7.05
C HIS A 129 13.34 -13.70 -6.02
N ASP A 130 14.59 -13.30 -5.81
CA ASP A 130 15.51 -13.78 -4.78
C ASP A 130 16.17 -12.60 -4.03
N ALA A 131 16.93 -12.90 -2.99
CA ALA A 131 17.64 -11.92 -2.19
C ALA A 131 18.61 -11.06 -3.02
N ALA A 132 19.25 -11.65 -4.05
CA ALA A 132 20.17 -10.92 -4.91
C ALA A 132 19.44 -9.92 -5.81
N MET A 133 18.24 -10.25 -6.29
CA MET A 133 17.38 -9.31 -7.02
C MET A 133 16.94 -8.15 -6.14
N VAL A 134 16.51 -8.41 -4.89
CA VAL A 134 16.16 -7.34 -3.93
C VAL A 134 17.34 -6.39 -3.74
N SER A 135 18.53 -6.93 -3.47
CA SER A 135 19.74 -6.13 -3.24
C SER A 135 20.12 -5.28 -4.45
N ARG A 136 20.01 -5.83 -5.67
CA ARG A 136 20.25 -5.07 -6.91
C ARG A 136 19.21 -3.97 -7.09
N CYS A 137 17.94 -4.29 -6.94
CA CYS A 137 16.84 -3.33 -7.10
C CYS A 137 16.99 -2.14 -6.13
N VAL A 138 17.31 -2.40 -4.86
CA VAL A 138 17.53 -1.34 -3.86
C VAL A 138 18.74 -0.47 -4.23
N ARG A 139 19.84 -1.06 -4.67
CA ARG A 139 21.01 -0.30 -5.13
C ARG A 139 20.67 0.58 -6.32
N ASP A 140 20.02 0.02 -7.36
CA ASP A 140 19.66 0.73 -8.58
C ASP A 140 18.70 1.92 -8.28
N LEU A 141 17.76 1.76 -7.33
CA LEU A 141 16.90 2.83 -6.84
C LEU A 141 17.69 3.96 -6.18
N ILE A 142 18.64 3.62 -5.30
CA ILE A 142 19.48 4.61 -4.62
C ILE A 142 20.38 5.35 -5.61
N GLU A 143 21.00 4.65 -6.55
CA GLU A 143 21.82 5.26 -7.61
C GLU A 143 21.00 6.23 -8.47
N ALA A 144 19.71 5.94 -8.68
CA ALA A 144 18.79 6.86 -9.35
C ALA A 144 18.28 8.01 -8.46
N GLY A 145 18.70 8.08 -7.18
CA GLY A 145 18.30 9.11 -6.23
C GLY A 145 16.96 8.90 -5.55
N ILE A 146 16.40 7.68 -5.59
CA ILE A 146 15.22 7.30 -4.82
C ILE A 146 15.68 6.59 -3.54
N ILE A 147 15.80 7.36 -2.46
CA ILE A 147 16.33 6.87 -1.18
C ILE A 147 15.24 6.46 -0.19
N ASN A 148 14.00 6.92 -0.37
CA ASN A 148 12.87 6.55 0.47
C ASN A 148 12.27 5.24 -0.04
N ILE A 149 12.82 4.12 0.46
CA ILE A 149 12.44 2.78 0.04
C ILE A 149 11.85 2.04 1.24
N SER A 150 10.62 1.52 1.08
CA SER A 150 9.97 0.59 2.01
C SER A 150 10.19 -0.84 1.55
N ALA A 151 10.40 -1.77 2.48
CA ALA A 151 10.21 -3.19 2.21
C ALA A 151 8.93 -3.68 2.89
N ASP A 152 8.13 -4.42 2.14
CA ASP A 152 6.94 -5.08 2.65
C ASP A 152 7.30 -6.55 2.92
N LEU A 153 7.10 -7.02 4.16
CA LEU A 153 7.36 -8.39 4.61
C LEU A 153 6.08 -9.01 5.14
N ILE A 154 5.95 -10.33 4.97
CA ILE A 154 4.83 -11.10 5.52
C ILE A 154 5.36 -12.10 6.54
N TYR A 155 4.76 -12.11 7.73
CA TYR A 155 5.02 -13.12 8.76
C TYR A 155 3.79 -14.02 8.95
N GLY A 156 3.99 -15.17 9.62
CA GLY A 156 2.93 -16.18 9.77
C GLY A 156 2.65 -16.95 8.47
N LEU A 157 3.60 -16.97 7.53
CA LEU A 157 3.50 -17.73 6.29
C LEU A 157 3.47 -19.25 6.57
N PRO A 158 2.79 -20.05 5.72
CA PRO A 158 2.86 -21.50 5.81
C PRO A 158 4.31 -21.97 5.76
N ASP A 159 4.70 -22.86 6.68
CA ASP A 159 6.04 -23.41 6.84
C ASP A 159 7.10 -22.35 7.28
N GLN A 160 6.68 -21.17 7.72
CA GLN A 160 7.56 -20.19 8.34
C GLN A 160 7.59 -20.41 9.86
N ASP A 161 8.78 -20.62 10.40
CA ASP A 161 9.07 -20.67 11.83
C ASP A 161 9.79 -19.39 12.29
N MET A 162 10.07 -19.31 13.60
CA MET A 162 10.79 -18.18 14.20
C MET A 162 12.20 -17.99 13.62
N GLU A 163 12.89 -19.05 13.23
CA GLU A 163 14.25 -18.95 12.70
C GLU A 163 14.26 -18.35 11.28
N LYS A 164 13.32 -18.76 10.43
CA LYS A 164 13.13 -18.14 9.10
C LYS A 164 12.74 -16.69 9.22
N TRP A 165 11.82 -16.35 10.15
CA TRP A 165 11.42 -14.96 10.39
C TRP A 165 12.59 -14.09 10.86
N LYS A 166 13.40 -14.59 11.80
CA LYS A 166 14.62 -13.88 12.24
C LYS A 166 15.61 -13.68 11.09
N ALA A 167 15.77 -14.70 10.24
CA ALA A 167 16.63 -14.61 9.06
C ALA A 167 16.12 -13.54 8.07
N ASP A 168 14.81 -13.47 7.81
CA ASP A 168 14.19 -12.43 6.98
C ASP A 168 14.47 -11.03 7.53
N LEU A 169 14.25 -10.83 8.85
CA LEU A 169 14.53 -9.56 9.52
C LEU A 169 16.02 -9.20 9.48
N HIS A 170 16.89 -10.18 9.69
CA HIS A 170 18.33 -9.95 9.59
C HIS A 170 18.73 -9.50 8.18
N GLN A 171 18.23 -10.14 7.14
CA GLN A 171 18.54 -9.79 5.75
C GLN A 171 18.01 -8.39 5.36
N VAL A 172 16.77 -8.06 5.72
CA VAL A 172 16.20 -6.74 5.40
C VAL A 172 16.97 -5.62 6.10
N LEU A 173 17.47 -5.85 7.31
CA LEU A 173 18.25 -4.88 8.09
C LEU A 173 19.67 -4.64 7.56
N GLN A 174 20.21 -5.54 6.73
CA GLN A 174 21.48 -5.31 6.01
C GLN A 174 21.32 -4.39 4.79
N LEU A 175 20.09 -4.11 4.37
CA LEU A 175 19.79 -3.25 3.24
C LEU A 175 19.36 -1.85 3.72
N PRO A 176 19.62 -0.80 2.95
CA PRO A 176 19.41 0.59 3.38
C PRO A 176 17.94 1.04 3.30
N PHE A 177 17.00 0.18 3.67
CA PHE A 177 15.60 0.55 3.77
C PHE A 177 15.37 1.64 4.82
N GLN A 178 14.45 2.55 4.54
CA GLN A 178 14.06 3.63 5.42
C GLN A 178 12.73 3.36 6.14
N HIS A 179 11.96 2.41 5.62
CA HIS A 179 10.63 2.05 6.08
C HIS A 179 10.41 0.54 5.92
N LEU A 180 9.65 -0.06 6.82
CA LEU A 180 9.25 -1.47 6.76
C LEU A 180 7.77 -1.58 7.05
N SER A 181 7.06 -2.36 6.23
CA SER A 181 5.68 -2.78 6.46
C SER A 181 5.68 -4.27 6.79
N LEU A 182 5.19 -4.64 7.97
CA LEU A 182 5.10 -6.03 8.41
C LEU A 182 3.64 -6.44 8.50
N TYR A 183 3.25 -7.38 7.66
CA TYR A 183 1.88 -7.88 7.58
C TYR A 183 1.82 -9.31 8.13
N SER A 184 0.87 -9.59 9.03
CA SER A 184 0.48 -10.97 9.31
C SER A 184 -0.23 -11.54 8.08
N LEU A 185 0.06 -12.79 7.72
CA LEU A 185 -0.67 -13.46 6.67
C LEU A 185 -2.14 -13.62 7.08
N THR A 186 -3.03 -13.05 6.29
CA THR A 186 -4.46 -13.37 6.34
C THR A 186 -4.77 -14.31 5.17
N VAL A 187 -5.36 -15.47 5.47
CA VAL A 187 -5.75 -16.43 4.45
C VAL A 187 -7.16 -16.12 3.98
N GLU A 188 -7.28 -15.34 2.91
CA GLU A 188 -8.55 -14.97 2.33
C GLU A 188 -9.17 -16.12 1.51
N GLU A 189 -10.47 -16.32 1.63
CA GLU A 189 -11.21 -17.44 1.02
C GLU A 189 -10.99 -17.54 -0.49
N HIS A 190 -10.94 -16.41 -1.18
CA HIS A 190 -10.78 -16.33 -2.64
C HIS A 190 -9.30 -16.29 -3.11
N SER A 191 -8.35 -16.31 -2.19
CA SER A 191 -6.93 -16.48 -2.51
C SER A 191 -6.63 -17.94 -2.87
N LEU A 192 -5.49 -18.19 -3.53
CA LEU A 192 -5.10 -19.57 -3.80
C LEU A 192 -4.83 -20.34 -2.50
N PHE A 193 -4.29 -19.68 -1.48
CA PHE A 193 -4.10 -20.29 -0.16
C PHE A 193 -5.43 -20.68 0.49
N GLY A 194 -6.47 -19.82 0.38
CA GLY A 194 -7.81 -20.17 0.87
C GLY A 194 -8.41 -21.37 0.15
N VAL A 195 -8.38 -21.38 -1.20
CA VAL A 195 -8.86 -22.49 -2.02
C VAL A 195 -8.10 -23.80 -1.72
N GLN A 196 -6.83 -23.73 -1.35
CA GLN A 196 -6.00 -24.89 -0.95
C GLN A 196 -6.22 -25.31 0.51
N GLY A 197 -7.03 -24.60 1.28
CA GLY A 197 -7.25 -24.89 2.69
C GLY A 197 -6.02 -24.68 3.56
N VAL A 198 -5.14 -23.75 3.18
CA VAL A 198 -3.95 -23.40 3.98
C VAL A 198 -4.44 -22.85 5.33
N LYS A 199 -3.88 -23.39 6.41
CA LYS A 199 -4.15 -22.89 7.76
C LYS A 199 -3.27 -21.70 8.08
N GLN A 200 -3.86 -20.73 8.75
CA GLN A 200 -3.15 -19.60 9.34
C GLN A 200 -2.23 -20.10 10.45
N ALA A 201 -1.13 -19.39 10.72
CA ALA A 201 -0.28 -19.66 11.86
C ALA A 201 -1.07 -19.53 13.18
N SER A 202 -0.58 -20.11 14.27
CA SER A 202 -1.24 -19.91 15.56
C SER A 202 -1.02 -18.50 16.08
N ASP A 203 -1.99 -18.00 16.86
CA ASP A 203 -1.93 -16.66 17.45
C ASP A 203 -0.66 -16.47 18.29
N GLU A 204 -0.21 -17.54 18.99
CA GLU A 204 1.01 -17.50 19.79
C GLU A 204 2.26 -17.31 18.92
N LEU A 205 2.32 -17.98 17.76
CA LEU A 205 3.45 -17.84 16.84
C LEU A 205 3.45 -16.45 16.18
N GLU A 206 2.31 -15.97 15.73
CA GLU A 206 2.16 -14.65 15.14
C GLU A 206 2.54 -13.55 16.14
N TYR A 207 2.06 -13.66 17.37
CA TYR A 207 2.42 -12.74 18.44
C TYR A 207 3.94 -12.76 18.73
N ALA A 208 4.55 -13.96 18.82
CA ALA A 208 5.97 -14.07 19.05
C ALA A 208 6.81 -13.47 17.91
N MET A 209 6.41 -13.68 16.66
CA MET A 209 7.06 -13.09 15.47
C MET A 209 6.95 -11.56 15.48
N TYR A 210 5.77 -11.04 15.77
CA TYR A 210 5.52 -9.61 15.80
C TYR A 210 6.27 -8.91 16.96
N ALA A 211 6.21 -9.48 18.16
CA ALA A 211 6.92 -8.96 19.32
C ALA A 211 8.44 -8.92 19.11
N TYR A 212 9.00 -10.01 18.56
CA TYR A 212 10.42 -10.05 18.19
C TYR A 212 10.79 -8.96 17.18
N ALA A 213 9.95 -8.76 16.16
CA ALA A 213 10.20 -7.74 15.15
C ALA A 213 10.22 -6.32 15.74
N ILE A 214 9.27 -5.98 16.64
CA ILE A 214 9.24 -4.68 17.31
C ILE A 214 10.57 -4.42 18.04
N ASP A 215 11.04 -5.39 18.83
CA ASP A 215 12.26 -5.26 19.61
C ASP A 215 13.51 -5.16 18.73
N GLU A 216 13.57 -5.96 17.68
CA GLU A 216 14.72 -5.98 16.77
C GLU A 216 14.80 -4.72 15.93
N LEU A 217 13.71 -4.27 15.34
CA LEU A 217 13.65 -3.07 14.53
C LEU A 217 14.00 -1.82 15.34
N LYS A 218 13.57 -1.75 16.60
CA LYS A 218 13.90 -0.65 17.51
C LYS A 218 15.43 -0.53 17.71
N LYS A 219 16.15 -1.65 17.85
CA LYS A 219 17.63 -1.65 17.99
C LYS A 219 18.33 -1.09 16.75
N HIS A 220 17.69 -1.18 15.58
CA HIS A 220 18.22 -0.71 14.29
C HIS A 220 17.67 0.65 13.87
N GLY A 221 17.08 1.44 14.81
CA GLY A 221 16.64 2.80 14.59
C GLY A 221 15.30 2.96 13.90
N PHE A 222 14.53 1.88 13.76
CA PHE A 222 13.15 1.97 13.29
C PHE A 222 12.21 2.21 14.47
N THR A 223 11.26 3.12 14.27
CA THR A 223 10.18 3.39 15.23
C THR A 223 8.87 2.91 14.64
N GLN A 224 8.16 2.06 15.38
CA GLN A 224 6.79 1.74 15.04
C GLN A 224 5.91 2.98 15.18
N TYR A 225 5.22 3.40 14.11
CA TYR A 225 4.34 4.57 14.17
C TYR A 225 2.86 4.20 14.01
N GLU A 226 2.55 3.02 13.49
CA GLU A 226 1.23 2.41 13.49
C GLU A 226 1.37 0.87 13.53
N ILE A 227 0.28 0.13 13.51
CA ILE A 227 0.26 -1.33 13.77
C ILE A 227 1.25 -2.09 12.89
N ALA A 228 1.24 -1.85 11.57
CA ALA A 228 2.03 -2.63 10.60
C ALA A 228 3.33 -1.94 10.17
N ASN A 229 3.47 -0.63 10.40
CA ASN A 229 4.52 0.16 9.77
C ASN A 229 5.57 0.71 10.75
N PHE A 230 6.82 0.56 10.33
CA PHE A 230 8.01 0.99 11.06
C PHE A 230 8.86 1.88 10.16
N ALA A 231 9.38 2.98 10.70
CA ALA A 231 10.15 3.94 9.92
C ALA A 231 11.35 4.47 10.69
N LYS A 232 12.44 4.79 9.98
CA LYS A 232 13.49 5.66 10.47
C LYS A 232 13.00 7.10 10.55
N ALA A 233 13.71 7.96 11.26
CA ALA A 233 13.32 9.36 11.43
C ALA A 233 13.08 10.06 10.07
N GLY A 234 11.90 10.66 9.91
CA GLY A 234 11.50 11.37 8.69
C GLY A 234 10.97 10.50 7.55
N ALA A 235 10.93 9.15 7.70
CA ALA A 235 10.54 8.24 6.62
C ALA A 235 9.15 7.59 6.79
N ARG A 236 8.31 8.09 7.70
CA ARG A 236 6.91 7.63 7.81
C ARG A 236 6.19 7.91 6.50
N SER A 237 5.37 6.95 6.01
CA SER A 237 4.54 7.20 4.83
C SER A 237 3.53 8.29 5.11
N LYS A 238 3.62 9.39 4.38
CA LYS A 238 2.67 10.51 4.49
C LYS A 238 1.30 10.09 3.99
N HIS A 239 1.26 9.32 2.90
CA HIS A 239 0.00 8.85 2.33
C HIS A 239 -0.75 7.90 3.28
N ASN A 240 -0.07 6.93 3.91
CA ASN A 240 -0.73 6.03 4.86
C ASN A 240 -1.29 6.81 6.07
N GLN A 241 -0.62 7.88 6.50
CA GLN A 241 -1.13 8.72 7.59
C GLN A 241 -2.43 9.46 7.23
N VAL A 242 -2.70 9.73 5.94
CA VAL A 242 -4.01 10.27 5.48
C VAL A 242 -5.14 9.33 5.93
N TYR A 243 -4.97 8.03 5.75
CA TYR A 243 -5.96 7.03 6.17
C TYR A 243 -6.11 7.00 7.70
N TRP A 244 -4.99 6.91 8.41
CA TRP A 244 -5.00 6.79 9.88
C TRP A 244 -5.49 8.04 10.60
N ARG A 245 -5.35 9.21 9.98
CA ARG A 245 -5.92 10.48 10.46
C ARG A 245 -7.33 10.75 9.97
N TYR A 246 -7.89 9.77 9.27
CA TYR A 246 -9.24 9.85 8.73
C TYR A 246 -9.45 11.05 7.80
N GLU A 247 -8.42 11.46 7.07
CA GLU A 247 -8.48 12.55 6.09
C GLU A 247 -9.14 12.08 4.79
N ASN A 248 -9.62 13.03 3.99
CA ASN A 248 -10.23 12.74 2.69
C ASN A 248 -9.17 12.43 1.64
N PHE A 249 -9.48 11.49 0.73
CA PHE A 249 -8.63 11.12 -0.39
C PHE A 249 -9.44 10.62 -1.58
N HIS A 250 -8.93 10.85 -2.77
CA HIS A 250 -9.51 10.28 -3.98
C HIS A 250 -9.03 8.85 -4.21
N GLY A 251 -9.97 7.93 -4.46
CA GLY A 251 -9.71 6.61 -5.01
C GLY A 251 -9.94 6.64 -6.53
N ILE A 252 -8.94 6.22 -7.29
CA ILE A 252 -8.96 6.27 -8.77
C ILE A 252 -8.56 4.90 -9.32
N GLY A 253 -9.28 4.41 -10.30
CA GLY A 253 -9.04 3.12 -10.93
C GLY A 253 -9.99 2.02 -10.46
N CYS A 254 -9.99 0.91 -11.19
CA CYS A 254 -10.84 -0.25 -10.95
C CYS A 254 -10.54 -0.91 -9.59
N GLY A 255 -11.49 -0.91 -8.67
CA GLY A 255 -11.36 -1.45 -7.32
C GLY A 255 -10.74 -0.50 -6.31
N ALA A 256 -10.54 0.78 -6.66
CA ALA A 256 -10.08 1.79 -5.71
C ALA A 256 -11.24 2.25 -4.82
N SER A 257 -10.93 2.51 -3.54
CA SER A 257 -11.83 3.19 -2.60
C SER A 257 -11.39 4.63 -2.39
N GLY A 258 -12.34 5.51 -2.11
CA GLY A 258 -12.10 6.90 -1.74
C GLY A 258 -12.95 7.33 -0.56
N LYS A 259 -12.56 8.44 0.07
CA LYS A 259 -13.25 9.03 1.20
C LYS A 259 -13.43 10.52 1.00
N GLU A 260 -14.63 11.01 1.26
CA GLU A 260 -15.01 12.42 1.23
C GLU A 260 -15.77 12.81 2.51
N ASP A 261 -16.17 14.07 2.64
CA ASP A 261 -16.84 14.54 3.87
C ASP A 261 -18.20 13.88 4.13
N TRP A 262 -18.88 13.44 3.07
CA TRP A 262 -20.18 12.80 3.15
C TRP A 262 -20.11 11.27 3.42
N GLY A 263 -18.95 10.64 3.22
CA GLY A 263 -18.81 9.20 3.37
C GLY A 263 -17.68 8.58 2.56
N ARG A 264 -17.92 7.40 2.05
CA ARG A 264 -16.96 6.61 1.25
C ARG A 264 -17.56 6.23 -0.10
N TYR A 265 -16.69 5.85 -1.02
CA TYR A 265 -17.11 5.18 -2.25
C TYR A 265 -16.11 4.11 -2.65
N ASP A 266 -16.62 3.06 -3.29
CA ASP A 266 -15.82 1.97 -3.85
C ASP A 266 -16.06 1.90 -5.36
N ASN A 267 -15.04 2.06 -6.16
CA ASN A 267 -15.12 1.84 -7.60
C ASN A 267 -15.35 0.35 -7.88
N THR A 268 -16.04 0.07 -8.99
CA THR A 268 -16.30 -1.32 -9.38
C THR A 268 -15.04 -2.17 -9.38
N ARG A 269 -15.14 -3.38 -8.83
CA ARG A 269 -14.07 -4.39 -8.88
C ARG A 269 -14.06 -5.17 -10.20
N SER A 270 -15.05 -4.99 -11.07
CA SER A 270 -15.11 -5.61 -12.39
C SER A 270 -14.32 -4.81 -13.41
N LEU A 271 -13.19 -5.35 -13.89
CA LEU A 271 -12.41 -4.69 -14.93
C LEU A 271 -13.24 -4.48 -16.22
N GLN A 272 -14.09 -5.44 -16.59
CA GLN A 272 -14.95 -5.29 -17.75
C GLN A 272 -15.91 -4.10 -17.59
N GLU A 273 -16.59 -4.00 -16.46
CA GLU A 273 -17.51 -2.90 -16.19
C GLU A 273 -16.78 -1.56 -16.17
N TYR A 274 -15.60 -1.50 -15.53
CA TYR A 274 -14.76 -0.30 -15.53
C TYR A 274 -14.37 0.15 -16.94
N LEU A 275 -14.00 -0.79 -17.80
CA LEU A 275 -13.64 -0.49 -19.19
C LEU A 275 -14.82 0.00 -20.03
N GLU A 276 -16.03 -0.48 -19.77
CA GLU A 276 -17.23 -0.15 -20.52
C GLU A 276 -17.91 1.12 -20.01
N ARG A 277 -18.02 1.27 -18.68
CA ARG A 277 -18.86 2.27 -18.02
C ARG A 277 -18.09 3.27 -17.15
N GLY A 278 -16.80 3.04 -16.91
CA GLY A 278 -15.99 3.83 -15.96
C GLY A 278 -16.08 3.30 -14.52
N PRO A 279 -15.82 4.14 -13.53
CA PRO A 279 -15.67 3.70 -12.13
C PRO A 279 -16.90 3.05 -11.51
N CYS A 280 -18.13 3.38 -11.98
CA CYS A 280 -19.39 2.83 -11.45
C CYS A 280 -19.37 2.75 -9.90
N ALA A 281 -19.00 3.86 -9.25
CA ALA A 281 -18.73 3.87 -7.83
C ALA A 281 -19.99 3.56 -7.01
N GLN A 282 -19.85 2.66 -6.04
CA GLN A 282 -20.84 2.48 -5.00
C GLN A 282 -20.60 3.49 -3.89
N GLU A 283 -21.52 4.40 -3.67
CA GLU A 283 -21.46 5.41 -2.61
C GLU A 283 -22.05 4.89 -1.30
N ILE A 284 -21.37 5.16 -0.19
CA ILE A 284 -21.75 4.79 1.16
C ILE A 284 -21.79 6.06 2.00
N ALA A 285 -22.98 6.64 2.11
CA ALA A 285 -23.19 7.81 2.97
C ALA A 285 -23.03 7.39 4.43
N LEU A 286 -22.27 8.17 5.19
CA LEU A 286 -22.03 7.94 6.62
C LEU A 286 -22.63 9.07 7.44
N ASP A 287 -23.39 8.70 8.46
CA ASP A 287 -23.86 9.67 9.45
C ASP A 287 -22.71 10.12 10.37
N ALA A 288 -22.98 11.12 11.21
CA ALA A 288 -21.96 11.68 12.07
C ALA A 288 -21.43 10.66 13.11
N GLN A 289 -22.26 9.72 13.56
CA GLN A 289 -21.85 8.70 14.53
C GLN A 289 -20.94 7.65 13.86
N GLU A 290 -21.28 7.22 12.66
CA GLU A 290 -20.48 6.30 11.85
C GLU A 290 -19.11 6.92 11.51
N GLN A 291 -19.09 8.20 11.11
CA GLN A 291 -17.84 8.91 10.83
C GLN A 291 -16.95 9.04 12.09
N MET A 292 -17.55 9.35 13.26
CA MET A 292 -16.82 9.37 14.53
C MET A 292 -16.24 8.00 14.87
N PHE A 293 -17.02 6.93 14.69
CA PHE A 293 -16.55 5.56 14.93
C PHE A 293 -15.39 5.18 14.00
N GLU A 294 -15.51 5.45 12.71
CA GLU A 294 -14.42 5.21 11.75
C GLU A 294 -13.15 6.02 12.08
N ALA A 295 -13.32 7.30 12.47
CA ALA A 295 -12.19 8.13 12.88
C ALA A 295 -11.45 7.55 14.09
N LEU A 296 -12.20 7.00 15.07
CA LEU A 296 -11.60 6.30 16.21
C LEU A 296 -10.89 5.01 15.77
N MET A 297 -11.55 4.19 14.97
CA MET A 297 -10.99 2.92 14.47
C MET A 297 -9.68 3.15 13.70
N MET A 298 -9.63 4.17 12.83
CA MET A 298 -8.44 4.51 12.08
C MET A 298 -7.35 5.14 12.95
N GLY A 299 -7.72 6.10 13.80
CA GLY A 299 -6.77 6.82 14.62
C GLY A 299 -6.11 5.96 15.72
N LEU A 300 -6.82 4.98 16.27
CA LEU A 300 -6.28 4.03 17.26
C LEU A 300 -5.23 3.06 16.66
N ARG A 301 -5.06 3.02 15.35
CA ARG A 301 -3.94 2.31 14.72
C ARG A 301 -2.61 3.02 14.94
N LEU A 302 -2.62 4.35 15.10
CA LEU A 302 -1.41 5.14 15.35
C LEU A 302 -0.89 4.93 16.78
N ARG A 303 0.42 4.82 16.94
CA ARG A 303 1.07 4.75 18.26
C ARG A 303 0.87 6.03 19.07
N GLU A 304 0.71 7.16 18.40
CA GLU A 304 0.41 8.45 19.01
C GLU A 304 -1.08 8.59 19.42
N GLY A 305 -1.94 7.66 18.93
CA GLY A 305 -3.37 7.68 19.21
C GLY A 305 -4.10 8.81 18.52
N ILE A 306 -5.19 9.27 19.13
CA ILE A 306 -6.10 10.27 18.58
C ILE A 306 -5.95 11.58 19.35
N SER A 307 -5.86 12.70 18.66
CA SER A 307 -5.93 14.02 19.26
C SER A 307 -7.37 14.36 19.64
N LEU A 308 -7.67 14.42 20.93
CA LEU A 308 -9.00 14.81 21.44
C LEU A 308 -9.42 16.18 20.91
N GLN A 309 -8.49 17.13 20.86
CA GLN A 309 -8.73 18.48 20.33
C GLN A 309 -9.10 18.46 18.84
N GLN A 310 -8.40 17.66 18.02
CA GLN A 310 -8.71 17.54 16.58
C GLN A 310 -10.03 16.82 16.37
N PHE A 311 -10.34 15.82 17.18
CA PHE A 311 -11.63 15.11 17.12
C PHE A 311 -12.78 16.06 17.46
N GLU A 312 -12.70 16.82 18.56
CA GLU A 312 -13.71 17.80 18.95
C GLU A 312 -13.88 18.90 17.90
N ALA A 313 -12.78 19.42 17.35
CA ALA A 313 -12.83 20.44 16.30
C ALA A 313 -13.51 19.93 15.01
N ARG A 314 -13.34 18.65 14.70
CA ARG A 314 -13.90 18.04 13.49
C ARG A 314 -15.37 17.69 13.63
N PHE A 315 -15.74 17.09 14.77
CA PHE A 315 -17.08 16.52 14.95
C PHE A 315 -17.99 17.37 15.86
N HIS A 316 -17.48 18.45 16.43
CA HIS A 316 -18.18 19.28 17.42
C HIS A 316 -18.77 18.43 18.57
N ALA A 317 -18.04 17.38 18.97
CA ALA A 317 -18.43 16.42 19.99
C ALA A 317 -17.19 15.89 20.72
N ARG A 318 -17.33 15.63 22.00
CA ARG A 318 -16.26 15.02 22.81
C ARG A 318 -16.37 13.49 22.78
N ILE A 319 -15.23 12.81 22.73
CA ILE A 319 -15.17 11.33 22.68
C ILE A 319 -15.83 10.73 23.91
N GLU A 320 -15.55 11.27 25.09
CA GLU A 320 -16.06 10.78 26.38
C GLU A 320 -17.59 10.87 26.48
N GLU A 321 -18.20 11.83 25.80
CA GLU A 321 -19.66 12.00 25.79
C GLU A 321 -20.33 11.04 24.79
N ARG A 322 -19.68 10.76 23.69
CA ARG A 322 -20.24 9.91 22.62
C ARG A 322 -19.95 8.42 22.82
N PHE A 323 -18.83 8.08 23.46
CA PHE A 323 -18.38 6.72 23.68
C PHE A 323 -17.99 6.48 25.16
N PRO A 324 -18.91 6.67 26.11
CA PRO A 324 -18.58 6.64 27.53
C PRO A 324 -18.07 5.28 28.03
N THR A 325 -18.38 4.19 27.32
CA THR A 325 -17.93 2.84 27.66
C THR A 325 -16.59 2.44 27.04
N ALA A 326 -16.04 3.27 26.17
CA ALA A 326 -14.77 3.02 25.50
C ALA A 326 -13.56 3.68 26.21
N MET A 327 -13.83 4.44 27.24
CA MET A 327 -12.85 5.11 28.11
C MET A 327 -12.73 4.36 29.43
#